data_b7d3578ff2dc66738cc1d3575a66c856
#
_entry.id   b7d3578ff2dc66738cc1d3575a66c856
#
_cell.length_a   1.000
_cell.length_b   1.000
_cell.length_c   1.000
_cell.angle_alpha   90.00
_cell.angle_beta   90.00
_cell.angle_gamma   90.00
#
_symmetry.space_group_name_H-M   'P 1'
#
loop_
_entity.id
_entity.type
_entity.pdbx_description
1 polymer ?
#
loop_
_entity_poly.entity_id
_entity_poly.type
_entity_poly.pdbx_seq_one_letter_code
_entity_poly.pdbx_strand_id
1 'polypeptide(L)'
;MVMTTPTSLRLFPGGPHGPDPTRYLDLPGRGNYFLGVLVGDFNRDGWLDLLAPAYSTQFSRELPAHLYWGDGTSFDWENPLVIPCNASCAFMTVDITRNGYRDVLAVCHRDDLGHQVDSLLFWNGPEGLSLDRVARIPGMGPHLCSTRDFGNGHTREPVERYVSPPYALNGKYPTSIAWKAEVPDRTDLKFELRWAATDSELENEPWRGPKGEGTFYERPGTTVTGVEGGSAWLQYRATFHSPDGCRSPKLTCVDIELATR
;
A
#
# COMPACT_ATOMS: atom_id res chain seq x y z
N MET A 1 14.83 -1.47 -10.72
CA MET A 1 14.31 -2.85 -10.85
C MET A 1 15.36 -3.82 -10.33
N VAL A 2 14.97 -4.84 -9.60
CA VAL A 2 15.89 -5.89 -9.11
C VAL A 2 15.44 -7.24 -9.67
N MET A 3 16.38 -8.05 -10.09
CA MET A 3 16.15 -9.42 -10.57
C MET A 3 17.10 -10.37 -9.86
N THR A 4 16.63 -11.58 -9.62
CA THR A 4 17.49 -12.66 -9.13
C THR A 4 18.13 -13.40 -10.29
N THR A 5 19.40 -13.74 -10.14
CA THR A 5 20.10 -14.69 -10.99
C THR A 5 20.49 -15.93 -10.14
N PRO A 6 20.97 -17.01 -10.71
CA PRO A 6 21.38 -18.18 -9.90
C PRO A 6 22.48 -17.87 -8.88
N THR A 7 23.26 -16.80 -9.05
CA THR A 7 24.43 -16.53 -8.22
C THR A 7 24.53 -15.10 -7.74
N SER A 8 23.59 -14.23 -8.14
CA SER A 8 23.62 -12.79 -7.79
C SER A 8 22.22 -12.18 -7.76
N LEU A 9 22.15 -10.99 -7.19
CA LEU A 9 21.06 -10.06 -7.41
C LEU A 9 21.49 -9.03 -8.45
N ARG A 10 20.70 -8.84 -9.48
CA ARG A 10 20.98 -7.85 -10.52
C ARG A 10 20.08 -6.62 -10.34
N LEU A 11 20.71 -5.49 -10.08
CA LEU A 11 20.06 -4.20 -9.89
C LEU A 11 20.15 -3.37 -11.17
N PHE A 12 18.99 -2.95 -11.69
CA PHE A 12 18.89 -2.01 -12.80
C PHE A 12 18.48 -0.65 -12.25
N PRO A 13 19.30 0.38 -12.31
CA PRO A 13 18.92 1.73 -11.94
C PRO A 13 17.69 2.20 -12.73
N GLY A 14 16.85 2.99 -12.08
CA GLY A 14 15.71 3.63 -12.73
C GLY A 14 16.15 4.81 -13.60
N GLY A 15 15.32 5.19 -14.55
CA GLY A 15 15.50 6.38 -15.38
C GLY A 15 14.14 6.91 -15.85
N PRO A 16 14.11 8.07 -16.53
CA PRO A 16 12.86 8.69 -17.00
C PRO A 16 12.00 7.80 -17.90
N HIS A 17 12.63 6.81 -18.55
CA HIS A 17 11.97 5.88 -19.47
C HIS A 17 11.94 4.43 -18.92
N GLY A 18 12.18 4.26 -17.62
CA GLY A 18 12.28 2.96 -16.97
C GLY A 18 13.73 2.48 -16.79
N PRO A 19 13.93 1.20 -16.41
CA PRO A 19 15.26 0.64 -16.23
C PRO A 19 15.97 0.45 -17.58
N ASP A 20 17.25 0.84 -17.64
CA ASP A 20 18.10 0.62 -18.79
C ASP A 20 18.68 -0.81 -18.73
N PRO A 21 18.37 -1.71 -19.68
CA PRO A 21 18.84 -3.10 -19.64
C PRO A 21 20.36 -3.23 -19.88
N THR A 22 21.01 -2.18 -20.35
CA THR A 22 22.48 -2.16 -20.56
C THR A 22 23.26 -1.69 -19.35
N ARG A 23 22.60 -1.12 -18.36
CA ARG A 23 23.19 -0.60 -17.14
C ARG A 23 22.68 -1.39 -15.94
N TYR A 24 23.54 -2.18 -15.35
CA TYR A 24 23.19 -2.95 -14.16
C TYR A 24 24.39 -3.11 -13.24
N LEU A 25 24.09 -3.40 -11.99
CA LEU A 25 25.04 -3.80 -10.96
C LEU A 25 24.68 -5.21 -10.50
N ASP A 26 25.63 -6.13 -10.57
CA ASP A 26 25.50 -7.46 -9.98
C ASP A 26 26.03 -7.47 -8.56
N LEU A 27 25.19 -7.89 -7.66
CA LEU A 27 25.45 -7.95 -6.24
C LEU A 27 25.71 -9.40 -5.85
N PRO A 28 26.81 -9.70 -5.17
CA PRO A 28 27.24 -11.06 -4.93
C PRO A 28 26.21 -11.85 -4.13
N GLY A 29 25.81 -13.00 -4.65
CA GLY A 29 24.86 -13.91 -3.99
C GLY A 29 25.44 -14.71 -2.84
N ARG A 30 26.73 -14.55 -2.53
CA ARG A 30 27.43 -15.25 -1.44
C ARG A 30 27.27 -16.79 -1.49
N GLY A 31 27.15 -17.34 -2.70
CA GLY A 31 26.93 -18.77 -2.92
C GLY A 31 25.50 -19.24 -2.76
N ASN A 32 24.56 -18.34 -2.52
CA ASN A 32 23.14 -18.67 -2.35
C ASN A 32 22.40 -18.60 -3.69
N TYR A 33 21.39 -19.47 -3.81
CA TYR A 33 20.39 -19.38 -4.85
C TYR A 33 19.18 -18.60 -4.34
N PHE A 34 18.81 -17.52 -5.02
CA PHE A 34 17.69 -16.65 -4.67
C PHE A 34 16.49 -16.95 -5.54
N LEU A 35 15.30 -17.10 -4.92
CA LEU A 35 14.04 -17.24 -5.66
C LEU A 35 13.29 -15.93 -5.86
N GLY A 36 13.64 -14.90 -5.12
CA GLY A 36 13.00 -13.61 -5.19
C GLY A 36 13.76 -12.55 -4.40
N VAL A 37 13.26 -11.34 -4.46
CA VAL A 37 13.74 -10.21 -3.67
C VAL A 37 12.58 -9.28 -3.41
N LEU A 38 12.49 -8.74 -2.21
CA LEU A 38 11.56 -7.68 -1.87
C LEU A 38 12.28 -6.34 -1.79
N VAL A 39 11.60 -5.31 -2.23
CA VAL A 39 12.07 -3.92 -2.15
C VAL A 39 11.07 -3.15 -1.30
N GLY A 40 11.54 -2.43 -0.32
CA GLY A 40 10.69 -1.63 0.57
C GLY A 40 11.53 -0.77 1.49
N ASP A 41 10.93 0.24 2.08
CA ASP A 41 11.53 1.05 3.13
C ASP A 41 11.15 0.42 4.47
N PHE A 42 12.06 -0.36 5.06
CA PHE A 42 11.78 -1.13 6.28
C PHE A 42 12.09 -0.36 7.57
N ASN A 43 12.97 0.64 7.50
CA ASN A 43 13.34 1.48 8.64
C ASN A 43 12.66 2.85 8.63
N ARG A 44 11.91 3.18 7.56
CA ARG A 44 11.23 4.45 7.33
C ARG A 44 12.15 5.67 7.27
N ASP A 45 13.33 5.49 6.70
CA ASP A 45 14.26 6.59 6.45
C ASP A 45 14.02 7.31 5.09
N GLY A 46 13.07 6.81 4.30
CA GLY A 46 12.69 7.35 2.99
C GLY A 46 13.46 6.72 1.83
N TRP A 47 14.36 5.78 2.07
CA TRP A 47 15.08 5.06 1.05
C TRP A 47 14.59 3.62 0.93
N LEU A 48 14.79 3.03 -0.24
CA LEU A 48 14.39 1.65 -0.47
C LEU A 48 15.51 0.69 -0.04
N ASP A 49 15.13 -0.33 0.70
CA ASP A 49 15.98 -1.43 1.14
C ASP A 49 15.73 -2.68 0.29
N LEU A 50 16.65 -3.65 0.34
CA LEU A 50 16.51 -4.93 -0.35
C LEU A 50 16.50 -6.08 0.65
N LEU A 51 15.41 -6.84 0.69
CA LEU A 51 15.31 -8.08 1.43
C LEU A 51 15.46 -9.26 0.48
N ALA A 52 16.56 -9.98 0.61
CA ALA A 52 16.95 -11.10 -0.24
C ALA A 52 16.88 -12.43 0.51
N PRO A 53 15.86 -13.29 0.25
CA PRO A 53 15.80 -14.62 0.80
C PRO A 53 16.81 -15.54 0.12
N ALA A 54 17.53 -16.33 0.90
CA ALA A 54 18.34 -17.41 0.37
C ALA A 54 17.55 -18.73 0.40
N TYR A 55 17.46 -19.41 -0.74
CA TYR A 55 16.69 -20.64 -0.88
C TYR A 55 17.53 -21.89 -0.70
N SER A 56 18.70 -21.93 -1.30
CA SER A 56 19.61 -23.07 -1.20
C SER A 56 21.04 -22.70 -1.50
N THR A 57 21.95 -23.44 -0.89
CA THR A 57 23.28 -23.65 -1.44
C THR A 57 23.36 -25.04 -2.04
N GLN A 58 24.53 -25.41 -2.53
CA GLN A 58 24.83 -26.79 -2.93
C GLN A 58 24.72 -27.80 -1.76
N PHE A 59 24.86 -27.32 -0.50
CA PHE A 59 25.00 -28.16 0.67
C PHE A 59 23.89 -28.05 1.72
N SER A 60 23.18 -26.93 1.78
CA SER A 60 22.25 -26.66 2.86
C SER A 60 21.00 -25.88 2.40
N ARG A 61 19.95 -26.09 3.17
CA ARG A 61 18.68 -25.34 3.16
C ARG A 61 18.50 -24.46 4.41
N GLU A 62 19.38 -24.58 5.37
CA GLU A 62 19.37 -23.77 6.59
C GLU A 62 20.12 -22.47 6.35
N LEU A 63 19.48 -21.57 5.62
CA LEU A 63 20.09 -20.34 5.12
C LEU A 63 19.33 -19.10 5.59
N PRO A 64 20.01 -18.10 6.14
CA PRO A 64 19.40 -16.84 6.51
C PRO A 64 19.02 -16.01 5.28
N ALA A 65 18.10 -15.09 5.47
CA ALA A 65 17.91 -14.00 4.54
C ALA A 65 18.78 -12.80 4.93
N HIS A 66 18.95 -11.89 3.99
CA HIS A 66 19.73 -10.69 4.18
C HIS A 66 18.91 -9.46 3.82
N LEU A 67 18.82 -8.51 4.75
CA LEU A 67 18.22 -7.21 4.52
C LEU A 67 19.36 -6.19 4.38
N TYR A 68 19.47 -5.62 3.18
CA TYR A 68 20.46 -4.62 2.81
C TYR A 68 19.82 -3.24 2.88
N TRP A 69 20.37 -2.38 3.74
CA TRP A 69 19.89 -1.02 3.90
C TRP A 69 20.28 -0.14 2.72
N GLY A 70 19.35 0.65 2.23
CA GLY A 70 19.59 1.61 1.15
C GLY A 70 19.85 3.01 1.69
N ASP A 71 20.59 3.81 0.93
CA ASP A 71 20.89 5.22 1.21
C ASP A 71 20.43 6.16 0.07
N GLY A 72 19.63 5.63 -0.85
CA GLY A 72 19.14 6.33 -2.04
C GLY A 72 20.10 6.32 -3.23
N THR A 73 21.36 5.95 -3.02
CA THR A 73 22.38 5.84 -4.08
C THR A 73 22.92 4.43 -4.22
N SER A 74 23.01 3.70 -3.12
CA SER A 74 23.52 2.34 -3.04
C SER A 74 22.85 1.55 -1.91
N PHE A 75 23.37 0.35 -1.65
CA PHE A 75 22.95 -0.51 -0.55
C PHE A 75 24.17 -0.94 0.25
N ASP A 76 24.03 -1.11 1.57
CA ASP A 76 25.10 -1.61 2.42
C ASP A 76 25.25 -3.15 2.25
N TRP A 77 26.11 -3.53 1.31
CA TRP A 77 26.35 -4.95 1.00
C TRP A 77 27.25 -5.65 2.02
N GLU A 78 28.04 -4.89 2.73
CA GLU A 78 29.02 -5.44 3.66
C GLU A 78 28.37 -5.81 5.00
N ASN A 79 27.37 -5.04 5.43
CA ASN A 79 26.75 -5.15 6.76
C ASN A 79 25.23 -5.37 6.69
N PRO A 80 24.73 -6.44 6.03
CA PRO A 80 23.29 -6.71 6.00
C PRO A 80 22.78 -7.13 7.39
N LEU A 81 21.53 -6.80 7.67
CA LEU A 81 20.83 -7.45 8.76
C LEU A 81 20.54 -8.91 8.37
N VAL A 82 21.08 -9.84 9.16
CA VAL A 82 20.91 -11.28 8.92
C VAL A 82 19.63 -11.75 9.61
N ILE A 83 18.64 -12.21 8.83
CA ILE A 83 17.35 -12.68 9.32
C ILE A 83 17.37 -14.20 9.37
N PRO A 84 17.27 -14.82 10.56
CA PRO A 84 17.28 -16.27 10.69
C PRO A 84 16.01 -16.90 10.10
N CYS A 85 16.16 -17.67 9.04
CA CYS A 85 15.08 -18.43 8.40
C CYS A 85 15.68 -19.58 7.58
N ASN A 86 14.83 -20.56 7.18
CA ASN A 86 15.31 -21.72 6.45
C ASN A 86 14.68 -21.79 5.06
N ALA A 87 15.53 -21.90 4.04
CA ALA A 87 15.15 -22.01 2.63
C ALA A 87 13.91 -21.17 2.32
N SER A 88 13.94 -19.90 2.68
CA SER A 88 12.79 -19.04 2.47
C SER A 88 12.57 -18.88 0.97
N CYS A 89 11.43 -19.35 0.50
CA CYS A 89 11.06 -19.25 -0.90
C CYS A 89 10.31 -17.96 -1.21
N ALA A 90 9.85 -17.26 -0.19
CA ALA A 90 9.30 -15.90 -0.29
C ALA A 90 9.29 -15.18 1.04
N PHE A 91 9.17 -13.88 0.92
CA PHE A 91 8.81 -13.00 2.01
C PHE A 91 7.52 -12.27 1.66
N MET A 92 6.73 -12.03 2.68
CA MET A 92 5.60 -11.12 2.62
C MET A 92 5.83 -10.01 3.63
N THR A 93 5.48 -8.79 3.27
CA THR A 93 5.58 -7.66 4.18
C THR A 93 4.23 -7.00 4.32
N VAL A 94 3.83 -6.78 5.56
CA VAL A 94 2.55 -6.18 5.90
C VAL A 94 2.64 -5.52 7.27
N ASP A 95 2.05 -4.37 7.44
CA ASP A 95 1.93 -3.71 8.74
C ASP A 95 0.74 -4.30 9.51
N ILE A 96 0.98 -5.45 10.17
CA ILE A 96 -0.07 -6.19 10.92
C ILE A 96 -0.47 -5.42 12.17
N THR A 97 0.51 -4.78 12.81
CA THR A 97 0.31 -4.07 14.08
C THR A 97 -0.25 -2.67 13.90
N ARG A 98 -0.30 -2.16 12.66
CA ARG A 98 -0.72 -0.80 12.29
C ARG A 98 0.10 0.29 12.99
N ASN A 99 1.39 0.05 13.13
CA ASN A 99 2.33 1.01 13.71
C ASN A 99 3.07 1.84 12.66
N GLY A 100 2.77 1.63 11.38
CA GLY A 100 3.39 2.28 10.24
C GLY A 100 4.66 1.61 9.73
N TYR A 101 5.14 0.54 10.39
CA TYR A 101 6.29 -0.25 9.96
C TYR A 101 5.82 -1.59 9.39
N ARG A 102 6.46 -2.05 8.33
CA ARG A 102 6.11 -3.33 7.71
C ARG A 102 6.74 -4.49 8.47
N ASP A 103 5.91 -5.36 9.03
CA ASP A 103 6.35 -6.64 9.58
C ASP A 103 6.80 -7.56 8.44
N VAL A 104 7.64 -8.54 8.75
CA VAL A 104 8.25 -9.43 7.76
C VAL A 104 7.87 -10.86 8.04
N LEU A 105 7.11 -11.48 7.15
CA LEU A 105 6.80 -12.91 7.18
C LEU A 105 7.77 -13.65 6.25
N ALA A 106 8.67 -14.44 6.83
CA ALA A 106 9.52 -15.39 6.11
C ALA A 106 8.75 -16.69 5.89
N VAL A 107 8.46 -17.01 4.64
CA VAL A 107 7.78 -18.24 4.27
C VAL A 107 8.84 -19.33 4.08
N CYS A 108 9.11 -20.11 5.13
CA CYS A 108 10.13 -21.14 5.15
C CYS A 108 9.62 -22.41 4.46
N HIS A 109 10.41 -22.92 3.51
CA HIS A 109 10.02 -24.06 2.69
C HIS A 109 10.50 -25.39 3.29
N ARG A 110 11.74 -25.47 3.69
CA ARG A 110 12.34 -26.65 4.30
C ARG A 110 13.64 -26.31 5.03
N ASP A 111 14.04 -27.21 5.91
CA ASP A 111 15.41 -27.30 6.42
C ASP A 111 16.16 -28.49 5.76
N ASP A 112 17.29 -28.86 6.30
CA ASP A 112 18.07 -29.99 5.80
C ASP A 112 17.43 -31.35 6.14
N LEU A 113 16.48 -31.38 7.08
CA LEU A 113 15.77 -32.60 7.51
C LEU A 113 14.47 -32.82 6.72
N GLY A 114 13.82 -31.77 6.25
CA GLY A 114 12.56 -31.93 5.50
C GLY A 114 11.72 -30.67 5.39
N HIS A 115 10.41 -30.88 5.17
CA HIS A 115 9.45 -29.80 4.94
C HIS A 115 8.63 -29.41 6.18
N GLN A 116 8.88 -30.05 7.32
CA GLN A 116 8.17 -29.71 8.56
C GLN A 116 8.83 -28.54 9.27
N VAL A 117 8.73 -27.38 8.67
CA VAL A 117 9.32 -26.13 9.17
C VAL A 117 8.24 -25.08 9.37
N ASP A 118 8.40 -24.31 10.44
CA ASP A 118 7.55 -23.14 10.70
C ASP A 118 7.94 -21.97 9.80
N SER A 119 6.96 -21.24 9.30
CA SER A 119 7.17 -19.89 8.79
C SER A 119 7.33 -18.90 9.95
N LEU A 120 8.11 -17.86 9.75
CA LEU A 120 8.53 -16.96 10.82
C LEU A 120 8.04 -15.53 10.54
N LEU A 121 7.29 -14.97 11.49
CA LEU A 121 6.84 -13.60 11.44
C LEU A 121 7.68 -12.74 12.39
N PHE A 122 8.42 -11.81 11.83
CA PHE A 122 9.25 -10.85 12.53
C PHE A 122 8.50 -9.51 12.63
N TRP A 123 8.38 -9.00 13.85
CA TRP A 123 7.70 -7.74 14.12
C TRP A 123 8.65 -6.56 13.87
N ASN A 124 8.15 -5.54 13.19
CA ASN A 124 8.88 -4.30 12.93
C ASN A 124 8.29 -3.11 13.71
N GLY A 125 9.11 -2.10 13.95
CA GLY A 125 8.71 -0.92 14.71
C GLY A 125 9.77 0.18 14.70
N PRO A 126 9.60 1.22 15.53
CA PRO A 126 10.56 2.33 15.63
C PRO A 126 11.99 1.92 15.97
N GLU A 127 12.13 0.81 16.70
CA GLU A 127 13.44 0.23 17.08
C GLU A 127 14.01 -0.71 15.99
N GLY A 128 13.34 -0.78 14.83
CA GLY A 128 13.70 -1.65 13.73
C GLY A 128 13.04 -3.03 13.78
N LEU A 129 13.46 -3.88 12.84
CA LEU A 129 12.98 -5.26 12.72
C LEU A 129 13.51 -6.10 13.91
N SER A 130 12.60 -6.60 14.73
CA SER A 130 12.96 -7.41 15.89
C SER A 130 13.28 -8.84 15.49
N LEU A 131 14.51 -9.30 15.76
CA LEU A 131 14.91 -10.69 15.57
C LEU A 131 14.61 -11.57 16.81
N ASP A 132 14.30 -10.98 17.95
CA ASP A 132 13.99 -11.67 19.21
C ASP A 132 12.50 -11.94 19.37
N ARG A 133 11.66 -11.04 18.87
CA ARG A 133 10.21 -11.20 18.90
C ARG A 133 9.72 -11.82 17.59
N VAL A 134 9.65 -13.14 17.57
CA VAL A 134 9.28 -13.91 16.38
C VAL A 134 8.05 -14.77 16.68
N ALA A 135 7.00 -14.61 15.88
CA ALA A 135 5.89 -15.54 15.91
C ALA A 135 6.18 -16.71 14.95
N ARG A 136 6.01 -17.94 15.45
CA ARG A 136 6.14 -19.15 14.64
C ARG A 136 4.77 -19.55 14.11
N ILE A 137 4.68 -19.72 12.82
CA ILE A 137 3.46 -20.16 12.15
C ILE A 137 3.69 -21.60 11.69
N PRO A 138 3.08 -22.59 12.35
CA PRO A 138 3.25 -24.01 11.99
C PRO A 138 2.87 -24.24 10.53
N GLY A 139 3.70 -24.99 9.82
CA GLY A 139 3.50 -25.26 8.41
C GLY A 139 4.14 -26.56 7.95
N MET A 140 3.86 -26.90 6.71
CA MET A 140 4.42 -28.07 6.02
C MET A 140 5.29 -27.62 4.85
N GLY A 141 6.07 -26.56 5.03
CA GLY A 141 6.98 -26.03 4.03
C GLY A 141 6.27 -25.62 2.73
N PRO A 142 5.53 -24.51 2.73
CA PRO A 142 4.79 -24.06 1.54
C PRO A 142 5.72 -23.84 0.36
N HIS A 143 5.32 -24.35 -0.81
CA HIS A 143 6.09 -24.27 -2.05
C HIS A 143 5.84 -23.00 -2.83
N LEU A 144 4.66 -22.43 -2.68
CA LEU A 144 4.24 -21.31 -3.50
C LEU A 144 4.00 -20.10 -2.63
N CYS A 145 4.66 -19.05 -2.99
CA CYS A 145 4.49 -17.78 -2.34
C CYS A 145 4.34 -16.72 -3.43
N SER A 146 3.23 -16.05 -3.40
CA SER A 146 3.06 -14.88 -4.20
C SER A 146 3.62 -13.70 -3.41
N THR A 147 4.78 -13.22 -3.81
CA THR A 147 5.38 -11.99 -3.30
C THR A 147 4.77 -10.76 -3.98
N ARG A 148 3.45 -10.73 -4.10
CA ARG A 148 2.81 -9.52 -4.62
C ARG A 148 2.79 -8.48 -3.53
N ASP A 149 3.54 -7.42 -3.72
CA ASP A 149 3.29 -6.19 -2.99
C ASP A 149 1.97 -5.61 -3.51
N PHE A 150 0.94 -5.71 -2.71
CA PHE A 150 -0.35 -5.09 -3.01
C PHE A 150 -0.33 -3.58 -2.75
N GLY A 151 0.85 -3.00 -2.60
CA GLY A 151 1.04 -1.61 -2.29
C GLY A 151 0.57 -1.27 -0.87
N ASN A 152 0.09 -0.06 -0.70
CA ASN A 152 -0.35 0.49 0.59
C ASN A 152 -1.69 -0.10 1.09
N GLY A 153 -2.02 -1.33 0.71
CA GLY A 153 -3.22 -2.03 1.17
C GLY A 153 -3.35 -2.14 2.69
N HIS A 154 -2.24 -1.95 3.40
CA HIS A 154 -2.14 -2.16 4.84
C HIS A 154 -2.29 -0.90 5.68
N THR A 155 -2.21 0.28 5.08
CA THR A 155 -2.48 1.55 5.76
C THR A 155 -3.92 2.04 5.53
N ARG A 156 -4.76 1.22 4.91
CA ARG A 156 -6.16 1.56 4.68
C ARG A 156 -6.90 1.53 6.01
N GLU A 157 -7.37 2.70 6.40
CA GLU A 157 -8.39 2.78 7.42
C GLU A 157 -9.70 2.19 6.88
N PRO A 158 -10.56 1.62 7.75
CA PRO A 158 -11.88 1.14 7.32
C PRO A 158 -12.71 2.21 6.62
N VAL A 159 -12.40 3.47 6.87
CA VAL A 159 -13.05 4.63 6.27
C VAL A 159 -12.00 5.59 5.71
N GLU A 160 -12.01 5.73 4.40
CA GLU A 160 -11.16 6.68 3.69
C GLU A 160 -11.99 7.79 3.05
N ARG A 161 -11.41 8.98 2.91
CA ARG A 161 -12.09 10.15 2.37
C ARG A 161 -11.28 10.80 1.26
N TYR A 162 -11.97 11.09 0.17
CA TYR A 162 -11.45 11.92 -0.90
C TYR A 162 -12.19 13.25 -0.90
N VAL A 163 -11.47 14.36 -0.93
CA VAL A 163 -12.02 15.71 -1.09
C VAL A 163 -11.63 16.23 -2.47
N SER A 164 -12.61 16.67 -3.23
CA SER A 164 -12.38 17.22 -4.56
C SER A 164 -11.62 18.57 -4.48
N PRO A 165 -10.96 19.00 -5.56
CA PRO A 165 -10.59 20.40 -5.72
C PRO A 165 -11.83 21.31 -5.60
N PRO A 166 -11.67 22.60 -5.26
CA PRO A 166 -12.73 23.60 -5.37
C PRO A 166 -13.20 23.79 -6.82
N TYR A 167 -14.51 23.84 -7.02
CA TYR A 167 -15.13 24.12 -8.33
C TYR A 167 -15.87 25.45 -8.30
N ALA A 168 -15.57 26.34 -9.25
CA ALA A 168 -16.29 27.58 -9.41
C ALA A 168 -17.68 27.34 -10.03
N LEU A 169 -18.73 27.83 -9.40
CA LEU A 169 -20.12 27.68 -9.85
C LEU A 169 -20.50 28.67 -10.97
N ASN A 170 -19.74 29.74 -11.16
CA ASN A 170 -19.94 30.71 -12.24
C ASN A 170 -21.40 31.26 -12.35
N GLY A 171 -22.00 31.60 -11.20
CA GLY A 171 -23.36 32.12 -11.12
C GLY A 171 -24.47 31.05 -11.25
N LYS A 172 -24.10 29.79 -11.37
CA LYS A 172 -25.02 28.65 -11.36
C LYS A 172 -25.16 28.09 -9.94
N TYR A 173 -26.06 27.15 -9.76
CA TYR A 173 -26.22 26.41 -8.51
C TYR A 173 -26.39 24.90 -8.78
N PRO A 174 -25.88 24.02 -7.89
CA PRO A 174 -26.00 22.59 -8.06
C PRO A 174 -27.45 22.15 -7.83
N THR A 175 -27.94 21.25 -8.68
CA THR A 175 -29.31 20.69 -8.64
C THR A 175 -29.31 19.23 -8.27
N SER A 176 -28.30 18.46 -8.69
CA SER A 176 -28.16 17.05 -8.36
C SER A 176 -26.71 16.64 -8.30
N ILE A 177 -26.45 15.54 -7.58
CA ILE A 177 -25.17 14.84 -7.59
C ILE A 177 -25.39 13.38 -8.02
N ALA A 178 -24.60 12.93 -9.00
CA ALA A 178 -24.56 11.55 -9.47
C ALA A 178 -23.13 11.05 -9.56
N TRP A 179 -22.96 9.75 -9.61
CA TRP A 179 -21.63 9.14 -9.77
C TRP A 179 -21.73 7.77 -10.44
N LYS A 180 -20.58 7.32 -10.98
CA LYS A 180 -20.39 5.96 -11.46
C LYS A 180 -19.35 5.29 -10.61
N ALA A 181 -19.70 4.15 -10.02
CA ALA A 181 -18.81 3.41 -9.13
C ALA A 181 -19.14 1.91 -9.16
N GLU A 182 -18.13 1.09 -8.92
CA GLU A 182 -18.28 -0.30 -8.52
C GLU A 182 -18.25 -0.32 -7.00
N VAL A 183 -19.32 -0.83 -6.36
CA VAL A 183 -19.44 -0.93 -4.90
C VAL A 183 -19.61 -2.40 -4.54
N PRO A 184 -18.53 -3.12 -4.21
CA PRO A 184 -18.58 -4.53 -3.83
C PRO A 184 -19.39 -4.77 -2.55
N ASP A 185 -19.89 -5.99 -2.36
CA ASP A 185 -20.59 -6.40 -1.15
C ASP A 185 -19.81 -6.03 0.12
N ARG A 186 -20.54 -5.58 1.14
CA ARG A 186 -20.02 -5.11 2.43
C ARG A 186 -19.18 -3.84 2.38
N THR A 187 -19.08 -3.19 1.23
CA THR A 187 -18.46 -1.87 1.12
C THR A 187 -19.53 -0.80 0.92
N ASP A 188 -19.15 0.46 1.15
CA ASP A 188 -20.09 1.57 1.00
C ASP A 188 -19.37 2.80 0.42
N LEU A 189 -20.10 3.59 -0.35
CA LEU A 189 -19.65 4.85 -0.95
C LEU A 189 -20.73 5.90 -0.81
N LYS A 190 -20.41 6.99 -0.13
CA LYS A 190 -21.33 8.08 0.12
C LYS A 190 -20.68 9.42 -0.02
N PHE A 191 -21.49 10.44 -0.28
CA PHE A 191 -21.00 11.78 -0.59
C PHE A 191 -21.60 12.83 0.33
N GLU A 192 -20.88 13.93 0.44
CA GLU A 192 -21.31 15.17 1.06
C GLU A 192 -20.80 16.34 0.21
N LEU A 193 -21.48 17.45 0.28
CA LEU A 193 -21.13 18.68 -0.40
C LEU A 193 -20.90 19.80 0.61
N ARG A 194 -20.07 20.76 0.22
CA ARG A 194 -19.98 22.07 0.89
C ARG A 194 -19.82 23.18 -0.14
N TRP A 195 -20.27 24.35 0.21
CA TRP A 195 -20.25 25.51 -0.66
C TRP A 195 -20.00 26.80 0.13
N ALA A 196 -19.35 27.80 -0.52
CA ALA A 196 -18.97 29.07 0.07
C ALA A 196 -18.99 30.18 -0.98
N ALA A 197 -18.87 31.45 -0.53
CA ALA A 197 -18.73 32.59 -1.43
C ALA A 197 -17.34 32.61 -2.08
N THR A 198 -16.30 32.17 -1.38
CA THR A 198 -14.93 32.10 -1.88
C THR A 198 -14.37 30.68 -1.70
N ASP A 199 -13.34 30.32 -2.46
CA ASP A 199 -12.65 29.03 -2.34
C ASP A 199 -11.94 28.85 -0.98
N SER A 200 -11.40 29.93 -0.44
CA SER A 200 -10.72 29.93 0.87
C SER A 200 -11.68 29.74 2.06
N GLU A 201 -12.95 30.10 1.90
CA GLU A 201 -13.96 29.88 2.95
C GLU A 201 -14.44 28.43 3.00
N LEU A 202 -14.26 27.65 1.93
CA LEU A 202 -14.72 26.25 1.87
C LEU A 202 -14.19 25.42 3.03
N GLU A 203 -12.95 25.63 3.47
CA GLU A 203 -12.35 24.84 4.55
C GLU A 203 -13.10 24.98 5.88
N ASN A 204 -13.76 26.10 6.10
CA ASN A 204 -14.53 26.39 7.31
C ASN A 204 -16.01 25.98 7.19
N GLU A 205 -16.46 25.62 6.00
CA GLU A 205 -17.84 25.23 5.77
C GLU A 205 -18.10 23.77 6.15
N PRO A 206 -19.23 23.50 6.82
CA PRO A 206 -19.61 22.15 7.18
C PRO A 206 -19.99 21.31 5.96
N TRP A 207 -19.72 20.00 6.05
CA TRP A 207 -20.13 19.03 5.06
C TRP A 207 -21.61 18.69 5.23
N ARG A 208 -22.36 18.70 4.13
CA ARG A 208 -23.82 18.52 4.12
C ARG A 208 -24.24 17.44 3.13
N GLY A 209 -25.17 16.62 3.54
CA GLY A 209 -25.94 15.73 2.67
C GLY A 209 -27.30 16.35 2.30
N PRO A 210 -28.23 15.57 1.76
CA PRO A 210 -29.52 16.05 1.25
C PRO A 210 -30.42 16.67 2.33
N LYS A 211 -30.22 16.35 3.61
CA LYS A 211 -30.98 16.89 4.74
C LYS A 211 -30.11 17.78 5.68
N GLY A 212 -28.96 18.24 5.21
CA GLY A 212 -28.02 19.06 5.97
C GLY A 212 -26.87 18.24 6.57
N GLU A 213 -26.23 18.79 7.60
CA GLU A 213 -25.09 18.19 8.26
C GLU A 213 -25.38 16.82 8.86
N GLY A 214 -24.38 15.93 8.83
CA GLY A 214 -24.50 14.57 9.36
C GLY A 214 -25.33 13.61 8.50
N THR A 215 -25.78 14.06 7.31
CA THR A 215 -26.45 13.22 6.32
C THR A 215 -25.61 13.03 5.07
N PHE A 216 -25.89 12.01 4.26
CA PHE A 216 -25.07 11.64 3.12
C PHE A 216 -25.93 11.44 1.86
N TYR A 217 -25.38 11.79 0.70
CA TYR A 217 -25.87 11.36 -0.59
C TYR A 217 -25.45 9.91 -0.81
N GLU A 218 -26.39 8.97 -0.76
CA GLU A 218 -26.15 7.53 -0.84
C GLU A 218 -26.63 6.94 -2.17
N ARG A 219 -27.34 7.74 -2.99
CA ARG A 219 -27.86 7.32 -4.29
C ARG A 219 -27.50 8.32 -5.37
N PRO A 220 -26.97 7.86 -6.52
CA PRO A 220 -26.74 8.73 -7.67
C PRO A 220 -28.04 9.41 -8.14
N GLY A 221 -27.94 10.67 -8.58
CA GLY A 221 -29.08 11.45 -9.04
C GLY A 221 -29.90 12.09 -7.91
N THR A 222 -29.39 12.09 -6.68
CA THR A 222 -30.07 12.75 -5.56
C THR A 222 -30.01 14.26 -5.71
N THR A 223 -31.17 14.93 -5.49
CA THR A 223 -31.29 16.38 -5.55
C THR A 223 -30.47 17.06 -4.47
N VAL A 224 -29.77 18.12 -4.86
CA VAL A 224 -29.05 19.01 -3.95
C VAL A 224 -29.99 20.15 -3.53
N THR A 225 -30.09 20.37 -2.23
CA THR A 225 -30.96 21.40 -1.63
C THR A 225 -30.17 22.30 -0.68
N GLY A 226 -30.73 23.48 -0.35
CA GLY A 226 -30.17 24.36 0.67
C GLY A 226 -28.92 25.15 0.24
N VAL A 227 -28.62 25.21 -1.05
CA VAL A 227 -27.54 26.06 -1.57
C VAL A 227 -28.00 27.51 -1.58
N GLU A 228 -27.40 28.29 -0.70
CA GLU A 228 -27.77 29.69 -0.51
C GLU A 228 -27.37 30.59 -1.69
N GLY A 229 -28.09 31.70 -1.86
CA GLY A 229 -27.74 32.75 -2.81
C GLY A 229 -26.42 33.40 -2.40
N GLY A 230 -25.45 33.43 -3.33
CA GLY A 230 -24.12 33.98 -3.05
C GLY A 230 -23.00 32.96 -3.02
N SER A 231 -23.34 31.67 -2.90
CA SER A 231 -22.33 30.60 -3.04
C SER A 231 -21.77 30.60 -4.45
N ALA A 232 -20.44 30.71 -4.55
CA ALA A 232 -19.71 30.78 -5.82
C ALA A 232 -18.76 29.59 -6.01
N TRP A 233 -18.51 28.82 -4.95
CA TRP A 233 -17.59 27.67 -4.95
C TRP A 233 -18.23 26.46 -4.29
N LEU A 234 -17.84 25.29 -4.78
CA LEU A 234 -18.35 23.99 -4.35
C LEU A 234 -17.20 23.00 -4.21
N GLN A 235 -17.30 22.12 -3.22
CA GLN A 235 -16.53 20.89 -3.13
C GLN A 235 -17.43 19.72 -2.79
N TYR A 236 -17.03 18.51 -3.21
CA TYR A 236 -17.60 17.27 -2.69
C TYR A 236 -16.56 16.48 -1.89
N ARG A 237 -17.05 15.70 -0.97
CA ARG A 237 -16.29 14.67 -0.26
C ARG A 237 -16.91 13.31 -0.54
N ALA A 238 -16.10 12.38 -1.03
CA ALA A 238 -16.47 10.98 -1.16
C ALA A 238 -15.90 10.21 0.04
N THR A 239 -16.75 9.48 0.76
CA THR A 239 -16.35 8.60 1.86
C THR A 239 -16.47 7.16 1.39
N PHE A 240 -15.35 6.45 1.43
CA PHE A 240 -15.22 5.04 1.08
C PHE A 240 -15.18 4.22 2.36
N HIS A 241 -16.02 3.21 2.47
CA HIS A 241 -16.00 2.28 3.59
C HIS A 241 -15.65 0.87 3.12
N SER A 242 -14.62 0.28 3.71
CA SER A 242 -14.10 -1.05 3.44
C SER A 242 -13.75 -1.73 4.75
N PRO A 243 -14.65 -2.49 5.37
CA PRO A 243 -14.49 -2.99 6.74
C PRO A 243 -13.35 -3.99 6.90
N ASP A 244 -12.99 -4.71 5.85
CA ASP A 244 -11.96 -5.77 5.86
C ASP A 244 -10.73 -5.43 5.00
N GLY A 245 -10.75 -4.32 4.27
CA GLY A 245 -9.66 -3.92 3.37
C GLY A 245 -9.47 -4.82 2.13
N CYS A 246 -10.18 -5.93 2.03
CA CYS A 246 -10.04 -6.88 0.91
C CYS A 246 -10.73 -6.39 -0.36
N ARG A 247 -11.78 -5.59 -0.22
CA ARG A 247 -12.55 -5.00 -1.30
C ARG A 247 -12.78 -3.53 -1.01
N SER A 248 -12.73 -2.71 -2.03
CA SER A 248 -12.97 -1.27 -1.89
C SER A 248 -13.88 -0.78 -3.01
N PRO A 249 -14.73 0.21 -2.76
CA PRO A 249 -15.42 0.89 -3.82
C PRO A 249 -14.44 1.51 -4.81
N LYS A 250 -14.79 1.48 -6.09
CA LYS A 250 -14.02 2.10 -7.16
C LYS A 250 -14.86 3.17 -7.83
N LEU A 251 -14.59 4.42 -7.50
CA LEU A 251 -15.24 5.59 -8.08
C LEU A 251 -14.58 5.94 -9.42
N THR A 252 -15.37 6.10 -10.47
CA THR A 252 -14.86 6.43 -11.81
C THR A 252 -15.29 7.81 -12.30
N CYS A 253 -16.43 8.31 -11.83
CA CYS A 253 -16.95 9.60 -12.23
C CYS A 253 -17.84 10.19 -11.14
N VAL A 254 -17.81 11.51 -10.99
CA VAL A 254 -18.80 12.29 -10.22
C VAL A 254 -19.33 13.39 -11.13
N ASP A 255 -20.63 13.46 -11.28
CA ASP A 255 -21.35 14.44 -12.07
C ASP A 255 -22.19 15.33 -11.14
N ILE A 256 -22.03 16.63 -11.22
CA ILE A 256 -22.85 17.61 -10.51
C ILE A 256 -23.56 18.46 -11.54
N GLU A 257 -24.87 18.30 -11.62
CA GLU A 257 -25.70 19.13 -12.52
C GLU A 257 -25.84 20.53 -11.95
N LEU A 258 -25.69 21.52 -12.82
CA LEU A 258 -25.80 22.93 -12.49
C LEU A 258 -26.93 23.58 -13.29
N ALA A 259 -27.79 24.37 -12.63
CA ALA A 259 -28.79 25.20 -13.28
C ALA A 259 -28.43 26.69 -13.16
N THR A 260 -28.91 27.48 -14.08
CA THR A 260 -28.95 28.96 -13.97
C THR A 260 -30.11 29.36 -13.10
N ARG A 261 -29.93 30.42 -12.32
CA ARG A 261 -31.00 31.06 -11.56
C ARG A 261 -31.99 31.77 -12.46
#